data_c844f97ca11b46ce8f12677937b80080
#
_entry.id   c844f97ca11b46ce8f12677937b80080
#
_cell.length_a   1.000
_cell.length_b   1.000
_cell.length_c   1.000
_cell.angle_alpha   90.00
_cell.angle_beta   90.00
_cell.angle_gamma   90.00
#
_symmetry.space_group_name_H-M   'P 1'
#
loop_
_entity.id
_entity.type
_entity.pdbx_description
1 polymer ?
#
loop_
_entity_poly.entity_id
_entity_poly.type
_entity_poly.pdbx_seq_one_letter_code
_entity_poly.pdbx_strand_id
1 'polypeptide(L)'
;MTLEPAALLARYDEQERSGTHARDGETTERVGGVLRTVYAADQGFVTALGLDETTADAAIRDQVAFFSALDDGRGRRFEWKVYGHDRPGDLGDRLAAAGFEPEDVEALVIGSTDDVLRATEGTELPAGARMREVTDDTLEDDARRIADLHTEVWGEPIARYAERLVHDKRADPRGVRLYVVETDDEQRRTLSAARLEMRPGAEPGAAPLSDFAGLWGGATVADWRGRGIYRSLVRLRARHAAEAGVPYLQVDASPDSRPILERLGLVQVDWTRPYVWSPPS
;
A
#
# COMPACT_ATOMS: atom_id res chain seq x y z
N MET A 1 -24.48 3.30 -6.09
CA MET A 1 -24.78 1.87 -6.28
C MET A 1 -23.46 1.14 -6.09
N THR A 2 -23.29 0.47 -4.96
CA THR A 2 -22.06 -0.27 -4.65
C THR A 2 -21.99 -1.51 -5.56
N LEU A 3 -20.84 -1.72 -6.20
CA LEU A 3 -20.64 -2.92 -7.02
C LEU A 3 -20.59 -4.17 -6.12
N GLU A 4 -20.99 -5.31 -6.67
CA GLU A 4 -20.82 -6.60 -6.01
C GLU A 4 -19.32 -6.94 -5.86
N PRO A 5 -18.90 -7.69 -4.82
CA PRO A 5 -17.48 -7.98 -4.55
C PRO A 5 -16.70 -8.52 -5.75
N ALA A 6 -17.29 -9.42 -6.53
CA ALA A 6 -16.64 -9.97 -7.72
C ALA A 6 -16.41 -8.90 -8.82
N ALA A 7 -17.31 -7.95 -8.98
CA ALA A 7 -17.15 -6.86 -9.93
C ALA A 7 -16.10 -5.83 -9.45
N LEU A 8 -16.02 -5.60 -8.13
CA LEU A 8 -14.97 -4.78 -7.53
C LEU A 8 -13.59 -5.41 -7.74
N LEU A 9 -13.46 -6.71 -7.51
CA LEU A 9 -12.21 -7.44 -7.72
C LEU A 9 -11.76 -7.39 -9.18
N ALA A 10 -12.66 -7.68 -10.13
CA ALA A 10 -12.34 -7.62 -11.56
C ALA A 10 -11.87 -6.22 -11.99
N ARG A 11 -12.51 -5.17 -11.48
CA ARG A 11 -12.13 -3.78 -11.76
C ARG A 11 -10.79 -3.40 -11.11
N TYR A 12 -10.53 -3.88 -9.90
CA TYR A 12 -9.24 -3.73 -9.22
C TYR A 12 -8.11 -4.42 -10.02
N ASP A 13 -8.32 -5.64 -10.49
CA ASP A 13 -7.35 -6.35 -11.31
C ASP A 13 -7.03 -5.60 -12.61
N GLU A 14 -8.05 -5.05 -13.25
CA GLU A 14 -7.87 -4.27 -14.48
C GLU A 14 -7.07 -2.99 -14.25
N GLN A 15 -7.36 -2.24 -13.17
CA GLN A 15 -6.83 -0.90 -12.98
C GLN A 15 -5.57 -0.86 -12.09
N GLU A 16 -5.48 -1.72 -11.08
CA GLU A 16 -4.38 -1.70 -10.11
C GLU A 16 -3.35 -2.79 -10.37
N ARG A 17 -3.77 -4.05 -10.47
CA ARG A 17 -2.83 -5.15 -10.65
C ARG A 17 -2.18 -5.19 -12.02
N SER A 18 -2.92 -4.87 -13.07
CA SER A 18 -2.41 -4.93 -14.44
C SER A 18 -1.90 -3.60 -14.98
N GLY A 19 -1.97 -2.54 -14.19
CA GLY A 19 -1.54 -1.20 -14.59
C GLY A 19 -0.01 -1.07 -14.65
N THR A 20 0.52 -0.59 -15.80
CA THR A 20 1.96 -0.33 -15.97
C THR A 20 2.33 1.10 -15.56
N HIS A 21 1.90 1.52 -14.36
CA HIS A 21 2.25 2.85 -13.85
C HIS A 21 3.57 2.79 -13.12
N ALA A 22 4.48 3.67 -13.49
CA ALA A 22 5.75 3.86 -12.82
C ALA A 22 5.91 5.33 -12.45
N ARG A 23 6.46 5.61 -11.28
CA ARG A 23 6.92 6.95 -10.87
C ARG A 23 8.30 7.23 -11.45
N ASP A 24 8.75 8.47 -11.35
CA ASP A 24 10.11 8.82 -11.77
C ASP A 24 11.16 7.92 -11.12
N GLY A 25 12.06 7.37 -11.94
CA GLY A 25 13.08 6.43 -11.49
C GLY A 25 12.60 4.99 -11.26
N GLU A 26 11.33 4.70 -11.48
CA GLU A 26 10.77 3.35 -11.43
C GLU A 26 10.61 2.77 -12.84
N THR A 27 10.60 1.46 -12.95
CA THR A 27 10.30 0.76 -14.19
C THR A 27 9.24 -0.28 -13.93
N THR A 28 8.15 -0.27 -14.70
CA THR A 28 7.10 -1.29 -14.64
C THR A 28 6.88 -1.90 -16.02
N GLU A 29 6.95 -3.22 -16.11
CA GLU A 29 6.81 -3.95 -17.37
C GLU A 29 6.05 -5.26 -17.20
N ARG A 30 5.41 -5.70 -18.30
CA ARG A 30 4.78 -7.02 -18.37
C ARG A 30 5.74 -7.98 -19.05
N VAL A 31 6.07 -9.07 -18.37
CA VAL A 31 7.03 -10.06 -18.87
C VAL A 31 6.70 -11.47 -18.36
N GLY A 32 6.67 -12.46 -19.24
CA GLY A 32 6.52 -13.87 -18.85
C GLY A 32 5.30 -14.20 -18.01
N GLY A 33 4.17 -13.49 -18.22
CA GLY A 33 2.93 -13.72 -17.46
C GLY A 33 2.88 -13.02 -16.09
N VAL A 34 3.82 -12.11 -15.81
CA VAL A 34 3.82 -11.29 -14.59
C VAL A 34 3.91 -9.79 -14.92
N LEU A 35 3.48 -8.95 -13.98
CA LEU A 35 3.88 -7.56 -13.91
C LEU A 35 5.07 -7.45 -12.96
N ARG A 36 6.14 -6.82 -13.41
CA ARG A 36 7.34 -6.56 -12.65
C ARG A 36 7.57 -5.06 -12.49
N THR A 37 7.78 -4.60 -11.26
CA THR A 37 8.17 -3.22 -10.97
C THR A 37 9.52 -3.21 -10.27
N VAL A 38 10.43 -2.36 -10.75
CA VAL A 38 11.70 -2.04 -10.08
C VAL A 38 11.55 -0.64 -9.51
N TYR A 39 11.52 -0.52 -8.19
CA TYR A 39 11.40 0.78 -7.53
C TYR A 39 12.72 1.54 -7.54
N ALA A 40 12.64 2.86 -7.48
CA ALA A 40 13.80 3.75 -7.53
C ALA A 40 14.81 3.51 -6.39
N ALA A 41 14.33 3.06 -5.22
CA ALA A 41 15.19 2.89 -4.05
C ALA A 41 16.00 1.58 -4.09
N ASP A 42 15.44 0.49 -3.61
CA ASP A 42 16.20 -0.76 -3.38
C ASP A 42 15.33 -2.01 -3.39
N GLN A 43 14.11 -1.90 -3.84
CA GLN A 43 13.14 -3.00 -3.84
C GLN A 43 12.56 -3.24 -5.23
N GLY A 44 11.97 -4.40 -5.39
CA GLY A 44 11.16 -4.78 -6.53
C GLY A 44 9.83 -5.34 -6.10
N PHE A 45 8.91 -5.40 -7.04
CA PHE A 45 7.58 -5.96 -6.85
C PHE A 45 7.18 -6.80 -8.08
N VAL A 46 6.54 -7.93 -7.83
CA VAL A 46 6.02 -8.81 -8.86
C VAL A 46 4.60 -9.24 -8.51
N THR A 47 3.74 -9.32 -9.50
CA THR A 47 2.42 -9.96 -9.38
C THR A 47 2.11 -10.78 -10.62
N ALA A 48 1.38 -11.90 -10.45
CA ALA A 48 0.95 -12.75 -11.56
C ALA A 48 -0.14 -12.07 -12.39
N LEU A 49 -0.08 -12.17 -13.70
CA LEU A 49 -1.09 -11.65 -14.63
C LEU A 49 -1.73 -12.76 -15.50
N GLY A 50 -1.24 -13.98 -15.47
CA GLY A 50 -1.74 -15.05 -16.34
C GLY A 50 -0.79 -16.24 -16.36
N LEU A 51 -0.39 -16.70 -15.19
CA LEU A 51 0.38 -17.92 -15.02
C LEU A 51 -0.55 -19.14 -14.99
N ASP A 52 0.03 -20.30 -15.30
CA ASP A 52 -0.57 -21.61 -15.17
C ASP A 52 0.46 -22.64 -14.64
N GLU A 53 0.07 -23.88 -14.52
CA GLU A 53 0.89 -24.98 -14.01
C GLU A 53 2.19 -25.19 -14.81
N THR A 54 2.20 -24.80 -16.09
CA THR A 54 3.33 -25.00 -17.01
C THR A 54 4.28 -23.81 -17.07
N THR A 55 3.82 -22.63 -16.75
CA THR A 55 4.56 -21.36 -16.90
C THR A 55 5.09 -20.80 -15.59
N ALA A 56 4.48 -21.14 -14.44
CA ALA A 56 4.78 -20.54 -13.14
C ALA A 56 6.25 -20.74 -12.72
N ASP A 57 6.79 -21.96 -12.83
CA ASP A 57 8.16 -22.23 -12.39
C ASP A 57 9.21 -21.51 -13.25
N ALA A 58 8.94 -21.34 -14.55
CA ALA A 58 9.79 -20.55 -15.42
C ALA A 58 9.74 -19.06 -15.04
N ALA A 59 8.54 -18.53 -14.84
CA ALA A 59 8.36 -17.14 -14.43
C ALA A 59 9.08 -16.85 -13.09
N ILE A 60 8.96 -17.72 -12.10
CA ILE A 60 9.65 -17.57 -10.80
C ILE A 60 11.17 -17.53 -10.99
N ARG A 61 11.74 -18.49 -11.74
CA ARG A 61 13.20 -18.53 -12.02
C ARG A 61 13.68 -17.28 -12.74
N ASP A 62 12.91 -16.81 -13.73
CA ASP A 62 13.25 -15.63 -14.53
C ASP A 62 13.25 -14.35 -13.66
N GLN A 63 12.30 -14.21 -12.72
CA GLN A 63 12.28 -13.07 -11.81
C GLN A 63 13.45 -13.14 -10.80
N VAL A 64 13.73 -14.31 -10.22
CA VAL A 64 14.89 -14.48 -9.34
C VAL A 64 16.20 -14.14 -10.08
N ALA A 65 16.38 -14.63 -11.30
CA ALA A 65 17.56 -14.33 -12.12
C ALA A 65 17.68 -12.84 -12.43
N PHE A 66 16.56 -12.19 -12.78
CA PHE A 66 16.53 -10.76 -13.07
C PHE A 66 16.93 -9.93 -11.85
N PHE A 67 16.27 -10.14 -10.71
CA PHE A 67 16.56 -9.35 -9.50
C PHE A 67 17.93 -9.67 -8.90
N SER A 68 18.45 -10.89 -9.08
CA SER A 68 19.82 -11.26 -8.69
C SER A 68 20.89 -10.50 -9.49
N ALA A 69 20.61 -10.13 -10.74
CA ALA A 69 21.56 -9.44 -11.60
C ALA A 69 21.60 -7.92 -11.39
N LEU A 70 20.62 -7.35 -10.68
CA LEU A 70 20.57 -5.91 -10.42
C LEU A 70 21.71 -5.46 -9.47
N ASP A 71 21.94 -4.14 -9.44
CA ASP A 71 22.87 -3.48 -8.52
C ASP A 71 24.31 -4.04 -8.62
N ASP A 72 24.80 -4.19 -9.88
CA ASP A 72 26.12 -4.73 -10.21
C ASP A 72 26.31 -6.18 -9.71
N GLY A 73 25.24 -6.98 -9.75
CA GLY A 73 25.25 -8.38 -9.32
C GLY A 73 25.17 -8.59 -7.81
N ARG A 74 24.94 -7.54 -7.01
CA ARG A 74 24.66 -7.67 -5.58
C ARG A 74 23.26 -8.19 -5.32
N GLY A 75 22.39 -8.04 -6.31
CA GLY A 75 21.00 -8.45 -6.23
C GLY A 75 20.12 -7.43 -5.50
N ARG A 76 18.84 -7.50 -5.76
CA ARG A 76 17.84 -6.64 -5.16
C ARG A 76 16.72 -7.46 -4.55
N ARG A 77 16.36 -7.16 -3.30
CA ARG A 77 15.19 -7.74 -2.62
C ARG A 77 13.94 -7.41 -3.42
N PHE A 78 13.01 -8.35 -3.55
CA PHE A 78 11.70 -8.07 -4.13
C PHE A 78 10.58 -8.88 -3.47
N GLU A 79 9.39 -8.33 -3.53
CA GLU A 79 8.15 -8.96 -3.10
C GLU A 79 7.42 -9.54 -4.30
N TRP A 80 6.95 -10.78 -4.16
CA TRP A 80 5.92 -11.33 -5.04
C TRP A 80 4.60 -11.38 -4.27
N LYS A 81 3.63 -10.55 -4.65
CA LYS A 81 2.30 -10.57 -4.03
C LYS A 81 1.42 -11.59 -4.74
N VAL A 82 0.98 -12.60 -3.97
CA VAL A 82 0.03 -13.63 -4.40
C VAL A 82 -1.37 -13.21 -3.97
N TYR A 83 -2.33 -13.37 -4.86
CA TYR A 83 -3.76 -13.15 -4.62
C TYR A 83 -4.50 -14.49 -4.56
N GLY A 84 -5.63 -14.54 -3.84
CA GLY A 84 -6.39 -15.77 -3.64
C GLY A 84 -6.91 -16.42 -4.92
N HIS A 85 -7.14 -15.62 -5.94
CA HIS A 85 -7.60 -16.10 -7.27
C HIS A 85 -6.47 -16.36 -8.27
N ASP A 86 -5.18 -16.16 -7.89
CA ASP A 86 -4.04 -16.44 -8.76
C ASP A 86 -3.96 -17.91 -9.18
N ARG A 87 -3.34 -18.14 -10.33
CA ARG A 87 -3.04 -19.48 -10.86
C ARG A 87 -1.53 -19.62 -11.08
N PRO A 88 -1.01 -20.85 -10.91
CA PRO A 88 -1.67 -22.05 -10.38
C PRO A 88 -2.00 -21.90 -8.89
N GLY A 89 -2.95 -22.68 -8.37
CA GLY A 89 -3.39 -22.58 -6.97
C GLY A 89 -2.32 -22.91 -5.93
N ASP A 90 -1.22 -23.52 -6.32
CA ASP A 90 -0.02 -23.82 -5.53
C ASP A 90 1.13 -22.83 -5.75
N LEU A 91 0.83 -21.65 -6.35
CA LEU A 91 1.86 -20.62 -6.62
C LEU A 91 2.68 -20.25 -5.39
N GLY A 92 2.04 -20.11 -4.22
CA GLY A 92 2.72 -19.83 -2.96
C GLY A 92 3.71 -20.92 -2.55
N ASP A 93 3.37 -22.19 -2.71
CA ASP A 93 4.26 -23.31 -2.40
C ASP A 93 5.47 -23.35 -3.35
N ARG A 94 5.27 -23.03 -4.62
CA ARG A 94 6.34 -22.92 -5.63
C ARG A 94 7.29 -21.77 -5.31
N LEU A 95 6.77 -20.61 -4.87
CA LEU A 95 7.58 -19.48 -4.42
C LEU A 95 8.41 -19.86 -3.19
N ALA A 96 7.81 -20.50 -2.18
CA ALA A 96 8.53 -20.97 -1.00
C ALA A 96 9.63 -21.99 -1.37
N ALA A 97 9.36 -22.92 -2.29
CA ALA A 97 10.36 -23.86 -2.79
C ALA A 97 11.52 -23.18 -3.56
N ALA A 98 11.26 -21.98 -4.14
CA ALA A 98 12.27 -21.16 -4.81
C ALA A 98 13.02 -20.20 -3.86
N GLY A 99 12.81 -20.32 -2.55
CA GLY A 99 13.53 -19.56 -1.52
C GLY A 99 12.88 -18.22 -1.13
N PHE A 100 11.61 -18.02 -1.45
CA PHE A 100 10.85 -16.88 -0.93
C PHE A 100 10.34 -17.18 0.48
N GLU A 101 10.37 -16.17 1.33
CA GLU A 101 9.81 -16.21 2.67
C GLU A 101 8.37 -15.66 2.64
N PRO A 102 7.36 -16.46 3.07
CA PRO A 102 5.99 -15.96 3.13
C PRO A 102 5.80 -15.01 4.32
N GLU A 103 5.12 -13.89 4.07
CA GLU A 103 4.63 -13.00 5.13
C GLU A 103 3.20 -13.38 5.55
N ASP A 104 2.60 -12.61 6.46
CA ASP A 104 1.23 -12.84 6.93
C ASP A 104 0.21 -12.64 5.80
N VAL A 105 -0.89 -13.38 5.88
CA VAL A 105 -2.01 -13.21 4.97
C VAL A 105 -2.79 -11.95 5.35
N GLU A 106 -3.11 -11.15 4.35
CA GLU A 106 -3.89 -9.94 4.46
C GLU A 106 -5.23 -10.09 3.72
N ALA A 107 -6.22 -9.34 4.15
CA ALA A 107 -7.50 -9.27 3.45
C ALA A 107 -7.49 -8.08 2.48
N LEU A 108 -7.64 -8.31 1.18
CA LEU A 108 -7.93 -7.23 0.25
C LEU A 108 -9.37 -6.78 0.48
N VAL A 109 -9.51 -5.60 1.09
CA VAL A 109 -10.83 -5.00 1.34
C VAL A 109 -11.00 -3.74 0.51
N ILE A 110 -12.20 -3.59 -0.08
CA ILE A 110 -12.56 -2.45 -0.92
C ILE A 110 -13.90 -1.89 -0.44
N GLY A 111 -14.03 -0.58 -0.44
CA GLY A 111 -15.29 0.09 -0.08
C GLY A 111 -15.51 1.38 -0.85
N SER A 112 -16.78 1.78 -0.97
CA SER A 112 -17.14 3.07 -1.56
C SER A 112 -16.62 4.21 -0.68
N THR A 113 -15.96 5.18 -1.29
CA THR A 113 -15.48 6.40 -0.62
C THR A 113 -16.63 7.12 0.11
N ASP A 114 -17.81 7.20 -0.51
CA ASP A 114 -18.99 7.84 0.10
C ASP A 114 -19.52 7.07 1.31
N ASP A 115 -19.52 5.73 1.26
CA ASP A 115 -19.95 4.89 2.39
C ASP A 115 -19.03 5.06 3.59
N VAL A 116 -17.71 5.09 3.34
CA VAL A 116 -16.70 5.32 4.38
C VAL A 116 -16.85 6.72 4.98
N LEU A 117 -17.11 7.76 4.18
CA LEU A 117 -17.36 9.11 4.66
C LEU A 117 -18.59 9.16 5.58
N ARG A 118 -19.69 8.50 5.17
CA ARG A 118 -20.90 8.41 6.00
C ARG A 118 -20.64 7.64 7.30
N ALA A 119 -19.99 6.49 7.23
CA ALA A 119 -19.66 5.66 8.41
C ALA A 119 -18.70 6.33 9.40
N THR A 120 -17.93 7.31 8.93
CA THR A 120 -16.98 8.07 9.77
C THR A 120 -17.50 9.46 10.15
N GLU A 121 -18.74 9.81 9.82
CA GLU A 121 -19.33 11.09 10.20
C GLU A 121 -19.28 11.29 11.73
N GLY A 122 -18.97 12.52 12.16
CA GLY A 122 -18.83 12.84 13.58
C GLY A 122 -17.59 12.25 14.27
N THR A 123 -16.69 11.59 13.52
CA THR A 123 -15.41 11.13 14.11
C THR A 123 -14.50 12.33 14.36
N GLU A 124 -14.04 12.47 15.60
CA GLU A 124 -13.10 13.50 16.04
C GLU A 124 -11.81 12.90 16.58
N LEU A 125 -10.75 13.69 16.57
CA LEU A 125 -9.51 13.31 17.25
C LEU A 125 -9.68 13.40 18.76
N PRO A 126 -8.98 12.56 19.53
CA PRO A 126 -8.96 12.70 20.98
C PRO A 126 -8.31 14.00 21.40
N ALA A 127 -8.73 14.53 22.56
CA ALA A 127 -8.10 15.71 23.15
C ALA A 127 -6.57 15.51 23.33
N GLY A 128 -5.80 16.54 23.07
CA GLY A 128 -4.35 16.50 23.12
C GLY A 128 -3.67 15.93 21.88
N ALA A 129 -4.42 15.62 20.82
CA ALA A 129 -3.89 15.19 19.52
C ALA A 129 -4.31 16.17 18.41
N ARG A 130 -3.42 16.41 17.47
CA ARG A 130 -3.71 17.14 16.24
C ARG A 130 -3.25 16.33 15.01
N MET A 131 -3.93 16.51 13.91
CA MET A 131 -3.65 15.83 12.65
C MET A 131 -3.34 16.86 11.57
N ARG A 132 -2.34 16.56 10.75
CA ARG A 132 -1.98 17.38 9.59
C ARG A 132 -1.48 16.55 8.44
N GLU A 133 -1.54 17.09 7.25
CA GLU A 133 -0.82 16.58 6.09
C GLU A 133 0.65 17.01 6.15
N VAL A 134 1.54 16.16 5.66
CA VAL A 134 2.96 16.46 5.48
C VAL A 134 3.11 17.37 4.26
N THR A 135 3.80 18.49 4.46
CA THR A 135 4.09 19.47 3.40
C THR A 135 5.53 19.35 2.93
N ASP A 136 5.86 19.98 1.80
CA ASP A 136 7.23 19.95 1.25
C ASP A 136 8.27 20.48 2.26
N ASP A 137 7.92 21.51 3.05
CA ASP A 137 8.80 22.11 4.05
C ASP A 137 9.11 21.18 5.25
N THR A 138 8.25 20.19 5.49
CA THR A 138 8.38 19.26 6.62
C THR A 138 8.70 17.84 6.20
N LEU A 139 8.78 17.57 4.89
CA LEU A 139 8.79 16.23 4.30
C LEU A 139 9.91 15.34 4.86
N GLU A 140 11.14 15.82 4.87
CA GLU A 140 12.29 15.01 5.31
C GLU A 140 12.23 14.68 6.81
N ASP A 141 11.82 15.67 7.63
CA ASP A 141 11.70 15.50 9.07
C ASP A 141 10.52 14.56 9.40
N ASP A 142 9.38 14.76 8.75
CA ASP A 142 8.22 13.92 8.97
C ASP A 142 8.43 12.49 8.42
N ALA A 143 9.12 12.32 7.30
CA ALA A 143 9.45 10.99 6.79
C ALA A 143 10.32 10.19 7.78
N ARG A 144 11.30 10.83 8.43
CA ARG A 144 12.09 10.21 9.50
C ARG A 144 11.22 9.86 10.70
N ARG A 145 10.38 10.80 11.17
CA ARG A 145 9.45 10.56 12.29
C ARG A 145 8.45 9.45 12.02
N ILE A 146 7.98 9.32 10.77
CA ILE A 146 7.11 8.22 10.33
C ILE A 146 7.90 6.89 10.36
N ALA A 147 9.14 6.86 9.90
CA ALA A 147 9.98 5.66 9.94
C ALA A 147 10.28 5.22 11.38
N ASP A 148 10.57 6.16 12.29
CA ASP A 148 10.76 5.89 13.70
C ASP A 148 9.49 5.35 14.36
N LEU A 149 8.31 5.93 14.04
CA LEU A 149 7.01 5.42 14.49
C LEU A 149 6.77 3.98 14.02
N HIS A 150 7.08 3.67 12.77
CA HIS A 150 6.93 2.31 12.24
C HIS A 150 7.84 1.33 12.96
N THR A 151 9.07 1.73 13.26
CA THR A 151 10.01 0.93 14.07
C THR A 151 9.47 0.71 15.49
N GLU A 152 8.90 1.76 16.14
CA GLU A 152 8.27 1.64 17.47
C GLU A 152 7.08 0.66 17.45
N VAL A 153 6.26 0.70 16.40
CA VAL A 153 5.01 -0.08 16.32
C VAL A 153 5.25 -1.53 15.92
N TRP A 154 6.17 -1.79 15.00
CA TRP A 154 6.42 -3.13 14.43
C TRP A 154 7.70 -3.80 14.90
N GLY A 155 8.54 -3.10 15.67
CA GLY A 155 9.69 -3.67 16.34
C GLY A 155 10.96 -3.75 15.49
N GLU A 156 10.87 -3.53 14.17
CA GLU A 156 12.02 -3.58 13.27
C GLU A 156 12.03 -2.38 12.30
N PRO A 157 13.22 -1.79 12.05
CA PRO A 157 13.33 -0.69 11.11
C PRO A 157 13.14 -1.19 9.67
N ILE A 158 12.31 -0.50 8.90
CA ILE A 158 12.19 -0.73 7.47
C ILE A 158 13.33 0.01 6.78
N ALA A 159 14.23 -0.75 6.15
CA ALA A 159 15.38 -0.16 5.47
C ALA A 159 14.94 0.93 4.47
N ARG A 160 15.61 2.08 4.54
CA ARG A 160 15.41 3.22 3.62
C ARG A 160 13.95 3.73 3.52
N TYR A 161 13.12 3.44 4.52
CA TYR A 161 11.69 3.79 4.44
C TYR A 161 11.46 5.30 4.36
N ALA A 162 12.17 6.08 5.14
CA ALA A 162 12.10 7.55 5.08
C ALA A 162 12.48 8.09 3.69
N GLU A 163 13.56 7.55 3.10
CA GLU A 163 14.01 7.93 1.76
C GLU A 163 12.94 7.62 0.69
N ARG A 164 12.29 6.45 0.80
CA ARG A 164 11.18 6.09 -0.10
C ARG A 164 10.00 7.02 0.03
N LEU A 165 9.57 7.35 1.26
CA LEU A 165 8.48 8.29 1.46
C LEU A 165 8.75 9.66 0.85
N VAL A 166 9.99 10.16 0.99
CA VAL A 166 10.43 11.42 0.37
C VAL A 166 10.42 11.31 -1.15
N HIS A 167 10.99 10.22 -1.70
CA HIS A 167 11.01 9.97 -3.14
C HIS A 167 9.60 9.94 -3.72
N ASP A 168 8.72 9.08 -3.16
CA ASP A 168 7.37 8.86 -3.65
C ASP A 168 6.54 10.16 -3.63
N LYS A 169 6.64 10.92 -2.53
CA LYS A 169 5.94 12.20 -2.39
C LYS A 169 6.43 13.25 -3.38
N ARG A 170 7.73 13.28 -3.69
CA ARG A 170 8.30 14.21 -4.68
C ARG A 170 8.00 13.79 -6.12
N ALA A 171 8.03 12.48 -6.40
CA ALA A 171 7.74 11.94 -7.72
C ALA A 171 6.25 12.09 -8.10
N ASP A 172 5.37 12.00 -7.11
CA ASP A 172 3.91 12.16 -7.31
C ASP A 172 3.28 12.99 -6.16
N PRO A 173 3.48 14.32 -6.14
CA PRO A 173 3.04 15.18 -5.04
C PRO A 173 1.50 15.26 -4.90
N ARG A 174 0.76 14.90 -5.95
CA ARG A 174 -0.72 14.90 -5.94
C ARG A 174 -1.30 13.51 -5.60
N GLY A 175 -0.66 12.46 -6.07
CA GLY A 175 -1.10 11.08 -5.87
C GLY A 175 -0.66 10.50 -4.54
N VAL A 176 0.50 10.90 -4.00
CA VAL A 176 1.01 10.45 -2.70
C VAL A 176 0.79 11.52 -1.65
N ARG A 177 -0.01 11.20 -0.63
CA ARG A 177 -0.28 12.10 0.49
C ARG A 177 0.07 11.40 1.81
N LEU A 178 0.87 12.09 2.63
CA LEU A 178 1.32 11.60 3.93
C LEU A 178 0.66 12.40 5.04
N TYR A 179 0.26 11.71 6.11
CA TYR A 179 -0.41 12.32 7.25
C TYR A 179 0.26 11.89 8.54
N VAL A 180 0.35 12.82 9.47
CA VAL A 180 0.81 12.57 10.82
C VAL A 180 -0.24 13.04 11.83
N VAL A 181 -0.38 12.28 12.91
CA VAL A 181 -1.06 12.71 14.12
C VAL A 181 0.00 12.84 15.20
N GLU A 182 0.03 13.96 15.87
CA GLU A 182 1.03 14.28 16.87
C GLU A 182 0.37 14.84 18.12
N THR A 183 1.07 14.87 19.26
CA THR A 183 0.58 15.55 20.46
C THR A 183 0.44 17.05 20.20
N ASP A 184 -0.57 17.66 20.84
CA ASP A 184 -0.86 19.10 20.72
C ASP A 184 -0.12 19.89 21.80
N ASP A 185 1.17 19.58 21.98
CA ASP A 185 2.09 20.24 22.89
C ASP A 185 3.39 20.65 22.17
N GLU A 186 4.32 21.26 22.88
CA GLU A 186 5.60 21.71 22.33
C GLU A 186 6.47 20.53 21.84
N GLN A 187 6.32 19.33 22.41
CA GLN A 187 7.12 18.15 22.06
C GLN A 187 6.71 17.55 20.72
N ARG A 188 5.43 17.68 20.33
CA ARG A 188 4.90 17.16 19.06
C ARG A 188 5.28 15.71 18.80
N ARG A 189 5.15 14.83 19.81
CA ARG A 189 5.41 13.40 19.64
C ARG A 189 4.51 12.84 18.52
N THR A 190 5.08 12.10 17.59
CA THR A 190 4.28 11.40 16.57
C THR A 190 3.52 10.25 17.21
N LEU A 191 2.20 10.28 17.09
CA LEU A 191 1.27 9.31 17.67
C LEU A 191 0.78 8.29 16.65
N SER A 192 0.63 8.75 15.41
CA SER A 192 0.14 7.93 14.31
C SER A 192 0.57 8.52 12.98
N ALA A 193 0.68 7.67 11.98
CA ALA A 193 0.91 8.07 10.59
C ALA A 193 0.04 7.27 9.65
N ALA A 194 -0.16 7.79 8.44
CA ALA A 194 -0.86 7.10 7.37
C ALA A 194 -0.48 7.70 6.02
N ARG A 195 -0.62 6.90 4.97
CA ARG A 195 -0.40 7.29 3.57
C ARG A 195 -1.67 7.02 2.76
N LEU A 196 -1.97 7.92 1.83
CA LEU A 196 -2.95 7.74 0.77
C LEU A 196 -2.21 7.73 -0.55
N GLU A 197 -2.48 6.76 -1.38
CA GLU A 197 -2.00 6.71 -2.76
C GLU A 197 -3.18 6.64 -3.70
N MET A 198 -3.20 7.49 -4.71
CA MET A 198 -4.24 7.55 -5.72
C MET A 198 -3.63 8.03 -7.05
N ARG A 199 -4.35 7.86 -8.13
CA ARG A 199 -3.97 8.38 -9.44
C ARG A 199 -4.96 9.45 -9.88
N PRO A 200 -4.79 10.70 -9.40
CA PRO A 200 -5.70 11.79 -9.76
C PRO A 200 -5.58 12.12 -11.24
N GLY A 201 -6.61 12.72 -11.81
CA GLY A 201 -6.56 13.24 -13.17
C GLY A 201 -5.46 14.29 -13.36
N ALA A 202 -5.03 14.52 -14.60
CA ALA A 202 -3.92 15.43 -14.94
C ALA A 202 -4.12 16.85 -14.39
N GLU A 203 -5.37 17.34 -14.40
CA GLU A 203 -5.74 18.65 -13.89
C GLU A 203 -6.77 18.55 -12.76
N PRO A 204 -6.86 19.55 -11.87
CA PRO A 204 -7.93 19.61 -10.88
C PRO A 204 -9.32 19.49 -11.50
N GLY A 205 -10.12 18.53 -11.04
CA GLY A 205 -11.46 18.25 -11.56
C GLY A 205 -11.50 17.33 -12.79
N ALA A 206 -10.36 16.92 -13.34
CA ALA A 206 -10.33 15.85 -14.34
C ALA A 206 -10.65 14.50 -13.69
N ALA A 207 -11.20 13.57 -14.48
CA ALA A 207 -11.46 12.21 -14.02
C ALA A 207 -10.15 11.55 -13.55
N PRO A 208 -10.18 10.78 -12.44
CA PRO A 208 -9.00 10.06 -11.97
C PRO A 208 -8.58 9.00 -12.99
N LEU A 209 -7.28 8.67 -12.99
CA LEU A 209 -6.71 7.62 -13.84
C LEU A 209 -6.95 6.22 -13.28
N SER A 210 -7.41 6.12 -12.05
CA SER A 210 -7.89 4.90 -11.42
C SER A 210 -9.07 5.22 -10.51
N ASP A 211 -9.99 4.26 -10.41
CA ASP A 211 -11.12 4.35 -9.49
C ASP A 211 -10.75 4.02 -8.03
N PHE A 212 -9.50 3.68 -7.77
CA PHE A 212 -9.05 3.22 -6.45
C PHE A 212 -8.04 4.17 -5.82
N ALA A 213 -8.19 4.33 -4.50
CA ALA A 213 -7.20 4.98 -3.66
C ALA A 213 -6.76 4.01 -2.54
N GLY A 214 -5.45 3.78 -2.44
CA GLY A 214 -4.84 2.87 -1.48
C GLY A 214 -4.64 3.53 -0.12
N LEU A 215 -5.03 2.81 0.94
CA LEU A 215 -4.82 3.22 2.34
C LEU A 215 -3.62 2.47 2.93
N TRP A 216 -2.45 3.09 2.95
CA TRP A 216 -1.19 2.46 3.33
C TRP A 216 -0.58 3.03 4.62
N GLY A 217 0.36 2.29 5.20
CA GLY A 217 1.25 2.76 6.27
C GLY A 217 0.54 3.22 7.52
N GLY A 218 -0.64 2.69 7.82
CA GLY A 218 -1.42 3.04 9.01
C GLY A 218 -0.80 2.46 10.28
N ALA A 219 -0.13 3.28 11.09
CA ALA A 219 0.45 2.88 12.37
C ALA A 219 0.00 3.83 13.48
N THR A 220 -0.22 3.30 14.70
CA THR A 220 -0.55 4.09 15.90
C THR A 220 0.18 3.51 17.10
N VAL A 221 0.87 4.34 17.87
CA VAL A 221 1.55 3.94 19.10
C VAL A 221 0.58 3.30 20.10
N ALA A 222 1.06 2.32 20.86
CA ALA A 222 0.21 1.47 21.70
C ALA A 222 -0.63 2.25 22.71
N ASP A 223 -0.05 3.25 23.36
CA ASP A 223 -0.69 4.08 24.40
C ASP A 223 -1.78 5.03 23.86
N TRP A 224 -1.89 5.18 22.54
CA TRP A 224 -2.92 5.99 21.88
C TRP A 224 -3.90 5.19 21.04
N ARG A 225 -3.79 3.85 21.01
CA ARG A 225 -4.77 2.99 20.34
C ARG A 225 -6.14 3.04 21.02
N GLY A 226 -7.19 2.69 20.30
CA GLY A 226 -8.56 2.66 20.82
C GLY A 226 -9.21 4.03 21.03
N ARG A 227 -8.54 5.14 20.70
CA ARG A 227 -9.02 6.53 20.91
C ARG A 227 -9.59 7.20 19.65
N GLY A 228 -9.85 6.44 18.58
CA GLY A 228 -10.45 6.99 17.35
C GLY A 228 -9.46 7.55 16.31
N ILE A 229 -8.16 7.63 16.60
CA ILE A 229 -7.15 8.21 15.69
C ILE A 229 -7.17 7.52 14.32
N TYR A 230 -7.16 6.17 14.28
CA TYR A 230 -7.20 5.42 13.03
C TYR A 230 -8.44 5.76 12.19
N ARG A 231 -9.62 5.84 12.83
CA ARG A 231 -10.87 6.25 12.15
C ARG A 231 -10.80 7.65 11.59
N SER A 232 -10.22 8.59 12.33
CA SER A 232 -10.02 9.98 11.88
C SER A 232 -9.10 10.05 10.67
N LEU A 233 -8.02 9.24 10.65
CA LEU A 233 -7.13 9.12 9.50
C LEU A 233 -7.81 8.46 8.29
N VAL A 234 -8.65 7.44 8.48
CA VAL A 234 -9.45 6.86 7.39
C VAL A 234 -10.40 7.91 6.81
N ARG A 235 -11.12 8.66 7.68
CA ARG A 235 -12.00 9.75 7.24
C ARG A 235 -11.27 10.81 6.42
N LEU A 236 -10.11 11.28 6.89
CA LEU A 236 -9.33 12.30 6.17
C LEU A 236 -8.91 11.81 4.78
N ARG A 237 -8.41 10.56 4.69
CA ARG A 237 -8.00 9.97 3.42
C ARG A 237 -9.19 9.77 2.47
N ALA A 238 -10.34 9.31 2.99
CA ALA A 238 -11.57 9.20 2.23
C ALA A 238 -12.04 10.55 1.67
N ARG A 239 -11.94 11.63 2.47
CA ARG A 239 -12.30 12.98 2.01
C ARG A 239 -11.41 13.42 0.85
N HIS A 240 -10.09 13.23 0.96
CA HIS A 240 -9.18 13.61 -0.12
C HIS A 240 -9.35 12.74 -1.38
N ALA A 241 -9.69 11.45 -1.23
CA ALA A 241 -10.06 10.60 -2.35
C ALA A 241 -11.34 11.10 -3.05
N ALA A 242 -12.37 11.47 -2.27
CA ALA A 242 -13.61 12.04 -2.80
C ALA A 242 -13.37 13.38 -3.53
N GLU A 243 -12.56 14.28 -2.95
CA GLU A 243 -12.16 15.55 -3.57
C GLU A 243 -11.42 15.35 -4.90
N ALA A 244 -10.70 14.23 -5.04
CA ALA A 244 -10.04 13.81 -6.28
C ALA A 244 -10.97 13.04 -7.24
N GLY A 245 -12.23 12.81 -6.87
CA GLY A 245 -13.20 12.06 -7.66
C GLY A 245 -13.00 10.54 -7.66
N VAL A 246 -12.22 9.99 -6.73
CA VAL A 246 -11.93 8.55 -6.63
C VAL A 246 -13.08 7.84 -5.88
N PRO A 247 -13.79 6.91 -6.54
CA PRO A 247 -15.00 6.31 -5.96
C PRO A 247 -14.76 5.20 -4.94
N TYR A 248 -13.58 4.57 -4.92
CA TYR A 248 -13.28 3.42 -4.07
C TYR A 248 -12.00 3.60 -3.27
N LEU A 249 -12.04 3.14 -2.02
CA LEU A 249 -10.86 2.95 -1.18
C LEU A 249 -10.50 1.47 -1.15
N GLN A 250 -9.21 1.15 -1.19
CA GLN A 250 -8.70 -0.21 -1.09
C GLN A 250 -7.56 -0.29 -0.07
N VAL A 251 -7.39 -1.46 0.55
CA VAL A 251 -6.29 -1.76 1.46
C VAL A 251 -6.09 -3.27 1.61
N ASP A 252 -4.84 -3.69 1.69
CA ASP A 252 -4.49 -5.00 2.21
C ASP A 252 -4.51 -4.90 3.74
N ALA A 253 -5.56 -5.43 4.35
CA ALA A 253 -5.87 -5.25 5.75
C ALA A 253 -5.29 -6.39 6.59
N SER A 254 -4.50 -6.03 7.60
CA SER A 254 -4.06 -6.97 8.63
C SER A 254 -5.25 -7.50 9.46
N PRO A 255 -5.08 -8.61 10.20
CA PRO A 255 -6.11 -9.11 11.12
C PRO A 255 -6.62 -8.06 12.12
N ASP A 256 -5.76 -7.11 12.52
CA ASP A 256 -6.12 -6.04 13.46
C ASP A 256 -6.97 -4.93 12.81
N SER A 257 -6.61 -4.53 11.58
CA SER A 257 -7.28 -3.42 10.89
C SER A 257 -8.55 -3.84 10.16
N ARG A 258 -8.63 -5.08 9.66
CA ARG A 258 -9.77 -5.61 8.92
C ARG A 258 -11.12 -5.42 9.64
N PRO A 259 -11.31 -5.81 10.92
CA PRO A 259 -12.60 -5.64 11.59
C PRO A 259 -13.01 -4.17 11.74
N ILE A 260 -12.04 -3.25 11.78
CA ILE A 260 -12.32 -1.81 11.83
C ILE A 260 -12.83 -1.34 10.48
N LEU A 261 -12.14 -1.71 9.40
CA LEU A 261 -12.46 -1.32 8.04
C LEU A 261 -13.81 -1.89 7.56
N GLU A 262 -14.11 -3.15 7.92
CA GLU A 262 -15.41 -3.76 7.63
C GLU A 262 -16.58 -3.00 8.31
N ARG A 263 -16.41 -2.52 9.55
CA ARG A 263 -17.39 -1.65 10.21
C ARG A 263 -17.52 -0.27 9.56
N LEU A 264 -16.56 0.15 8.74
CA LEU A 264 -16.60 1.38 7.96
C LEU A 264 -17.16 1.18 6.55
N GLY A 265 -17.62 -0.03 6.22
CA GLY A 265 -18.28 -0.33 4.95
C GLY A 265 -17.36 -0.88 3.86
N LEU A 266 -16.09 -1.20 4.18
CA LEU A 266 -15.25 -1.95 3.25
C LEU A 266 -15.65 -3.43 3.32
N VAL A 267 -15.57 -4.12 2.19
CA VAL A 267 -15.86 -5.56 2.10
C VAL A 267 -14.63 -6.30 1.61
N GLN A 268 -14.40 -7.49 2.14
CA GLN A 268 -13.34 -8.34 1.62
C GLN A 268 -13.74 -8.86 0.24
N VAL A 269 -12.87 -8.62 -0.74
CA VAL A 269 -13.05 -9.09 -2.13
C VAL A 269 -12.11 -10.24 -2.46
N ASP A 270 -10.96 -10.32 -1.79
CA ASP A 270 -9.98 -11.39 -1.90
C ASP A 270 -9.08 -11.42 -0.66
N TRP A 271 -8.06 -12.26 -0.68
CA TRP A 271 -6.93 -12.21 0.23
C TRP A 271 -5.63 -12.04 -0.56
N THR A 272 -4.62 -11.47 0.09
CA THR A 272 -3.26 -11.35 -0.47
C THR A 272 -2.24 -11.95 0.48
N ARG A 273 -1.11 -12.38 -0.07
CA ARG A 273 0.03 -12.81 0.72
C ARG A 273 1.32 -12.37 0.03
N PRO A 274 2.13 -11.55 0.69
CA PRO A 274 3.47 -11.23 0.22
C PRO A 274 4.40 -12.45 0.39
N TYR A 275 5.26 -12.66 -0.60
CA TYR A 275 6.37 -13.59 -0.58
C TYR A 275 7.64 -12.82 -0.91
N VAL A 276 8.61 -12.83 -0.03
CA VAL A 276 9.80 -11.98 -0.14
C VAL A 276 11.02 -12.81 -0.51
N TRP A 277 11.68 -12.44 -1.58
CA TRP A 277 12.97 -12.96 -1.94
C TRP A 277 14.07 -11.95 -1.62
N SER A 278 15.16 -12.42 -1.01
CA SER A 278 16.36 -11.63 -0.73
C SER A 278 17.57 -12.25 -1.40
N PRO A 279 18.50 -11.48 -1.95
CA PRO A 279 19.73 -12.00 -2.50
C PRO A 279 20.52 -12.73 -1.40
N PRO A 280 21.23 -13.83 -1.72
CA PRO A 280 22.09 -14.51 -0.78
C PRO A 280 23.21 -13.56 -0.31
N SER A 281 23.55 -13.65 0.99
CA SER A 281 24.58 -12.82 1.65
C SER A 281 25.97 -13.09 1.10
#